data_82e54fc150fceae140ccf2e15e4bdfb8
#
_entry.id   82e54fc150fceae140ccf2e15e4bdfb8
#
_cell.length_a   1.000
_cell.length_b   1.000
_cell.length_c   1.000
_cell.angle_alpha   90.00
_cell.angle_beta   90.00
_cell.angle_gamma   90.00
#
_symmetry.space_group_name_H-M   'P 1'
#
loop_
_entity.id
_entity.type
_entity.pdbx_description
1 polymer ?
#
loop_
_entity_poly.entity_id
_entity_poly.type
_entity_poly.pdbx_seq_one_letter_code
_entity_poly.pdbx_strand_id
1 'polypeptide(L)'
;MPEVAVTGLGLVTPLGVTAADCARAWAAGERAAFSPCPELAGTPLEDAPVARLPAFDAASRVANRKMVKFMSEAALLGSVAAHEAVTRSRVRERCAPERIGLFAGTGLAAADVGEVRDLIRNSLDPDGNFSCRLLGERGLAATNPLVSFKILANMPGCLVSLLEGLRGPSYLFTPWEGQAAAALAEAWRAVAEGEVDAAVAGGADTPAHPATFVY
;
A
#
# COMPACT_ATOMS: atom_id res chain seq x y z
N MET A 1 26.65 -10.39 -16.22
CA MET A 1 25.54 -10.60 -15.31
C MET A 1 24.33 -10.93 -16.17
N PRO A 2 23.45 -11.83 -15.74
CA PRO A 2 22.23 -12.11 -16.49
C PRO A 2 21.38 -10.84 -16.63
N GLU A 3 20.75 -10.69 -17.79
CA GLU A 3 19.83 -9.57 -18.02
C GLU A 3 18.48 -9.86 -17.36
N VAL A 4 17.95 -8.87 -16.64
CA VAL A 4 16.61 -8.91 -16.05
C VAL A 4 15.75 -7.88 -16.75
N ALA A 5 14.62 -8.29 -17.31
CA ALA A 5 13.74 -7.44 -18.08
C ALA A 5 12.49 -7.04 -17.26
N VAL A 6 12.08 -5.79 -17.36
CA VAL A 6 10.77 -5.34 -16.87
C VAL A 6 9.72 -5.66 -17.94
N THR A 7 8.77 -6.54 -17.61
CA THR A 7 7.76 -7.06 -18.55
C THR A 7 6.36 -6.51 -18.31
N GLY A 8 6.13 -5.85 -17.18
CA GLY A 8 4.85 -5.23 -16.85
C GLY A 8 5.01 -4.11 -15.84
N LEU A 9 4.21 -3.07 -16.00
CA LEU A 9 4.15 -1.92 -15.10
C LEU A 9 2.71 -1.70 -14.65
N GLY A 10 2.55 -1.34 -13.38
CA GLY A 10 1.30 -0.87 -12.82
C GLY A 10 1.56 0.33 -11.92
N LEU A 11 0.80 1.39 -12.10
CA LEU A 11 0.98 2.64 -11.37
C LEU A 11 -0.37 3.21 -10.93
N VAL A 12 -0.40 3.68 -9.69
CA VAL A 12 -1.49 4.51 -9.15
C VAL A 12 -0.85 5.71 -8.46
N THR A 13 -0.99 6.87 -9.05
CA THR A 13 -0.35 8.11 -8.60
C THR A 13 -1.31 9.30 -8.79
N PRO A 14 -1.04 10.47 -8.21
CA PRO A 14 -1.80 11.68 -8.52
C PRO A 14 -1.80 12.10 -10.00
N LEU A 15 -0.88 11.58 -10.82
CA LEU A 15 -0.85 11.82 -12.26
C LEU A 15 -1.70 10.85 -13.08
N GLY A 16 -2.17 9.77 -12.47
CA GLY A 16 -2.99 8.78 -13.15
C GLY A 16 -3.15 7.50 -12.34
N VAL A 17 -4.15 6.72 -12.70
CA VAL A 17 -4.54 5.49 -12.01
C VAL A 17 -4.23 4.23 -12.82
N THR A 18 -3.43 4.38 -13.88
CA THR A 18 -2.83 3.30 -14.66
C THR A 18 -1.42 3.70 -15.09
N ALA A 19 -0.57 2.73 -15.42
CA ALA A 19 0.76 3.00 -15.96
C ALA A 19 0.71 3.82 -17.26
N ALA A 20 -0.31 3.60 -18.10
CA ALA A 20 -0.49 4.35 -19.35
C ALA A 20 -0.85 5.82 -19.10
N ASP A 21 -1.73 6.09 -18.12
CA ASP A 21 -2.12 7.46 -17.76
C ASP A 21 -0.92 8.22 -17.17
N CYS A 22 -0.20 7.60 -16.25
CA CYS A 22 1.01 8.17 -15.65
C CYS A 22 2.08 8.48 -16.70
N ALA A 23 2.32 7.56 -17.64
CA ALA A 23 3.29 7.76 -18.71
C ALA A 23 2.88 8.92 -19.64
N ARG A 24 1.60 9.04 -19.96
CA ARG A 24 1.08 10.13 -20.80
C ARG A 24 1.24 11.49 -20.09
N ALA A 25 0.84 11.59 -18.83
CA ALA A 25 0.97 12.80 -18.04
C ALA A 25 2.44 13.21 -17.88
N TRP A 26 3.30 12.25 -17.61
CA TRP A 26 4.75 12.48 -17.53
C TRP A 26 5.33 13.01 -18.86
N ALA A 27 4.98 12.37 -19.98
CA ALA A 27 5.44 12.80 -21.30
C ALA A 27 4.92 14.20 -21.70
N ALA A 28 3.74 14.58 -21.22
CA ALA A 28 3.17 15.91 -21.39
C ALA A 28 3.77 16.97 -20.44
N GLY A 29 4.65 16.59 -19.52
CA GLY A 29 5.20 17.50 -18.51
C GLY A 29 4.17 17.93 -17.45
N GLU A 30 3.08 17.17 -17.28
CA GLU A 30 2.06 17.46 -16.28
C GLU A 30 2.62 17.30 -14.87
N ARG A 31 2.09 18.09 -13.96
CA ARG A 31 2.41 18.03 -12.53
C ARG A 31 1.15 17.76 -11.73
N ALA A 32 1.28 17.00 -10.65
CA ALA A 32 0.19 16.81 -9.72
C ALA A 32 -0.22 18.16 -9.10
N ALA A 33 -1.52 18.37 -8.99
CA ALA A 33 -2.05 19.53 -8.26
C ALA A 33 -1.96 19.25 -6.76
N PHE A 34 -1.46 20.22 -6.02
CA PHE A 34 -1.40 20.18 -4.56
C PHE A 34 -2.48 21.06 -3.96
N SER A 35 -3.09 20.62 -2.88
CA SER A 35 -4.08 21.36 -2.11
C SER A 35 -3.95 20.99 -0.62
N PRO A 36 -4.45 21.84 0.31
CA PRO A 36 -4.56 21.48 1.71
C PRO A 36 -5.32 20.16 1.90
N CYS A 37 -4.94 19.42 2.92
CA CYS A 37 -5.56 18.13 3.26
C CYS A 37 -6.74 18.35 4.22
N PRO A 38 -8.01 18.14 3.81
CA PRO A 38 -9.17 18.38 4.68
C PRO A 38 -9.14 17.56 5.98
N GLU A 39 -8.49 16.39 5.96
CA GLU A 39 -8.33 15.51 7.13
C GLU A 39 -7.43 16.13 8.19
N LEU A 40 -6.62 17.13 7.83
CA LEU A 40 -5.73 17.87 8.72
C LEU A 40 -6.33 19.21 9.19
N ALA A 41 -7.55 19.55 8.76
CA ALA A 41 -8.19 20.79 9.15
C ALA A 41 -8.29 20.92 10.68
N GLY A 42 -7.98 22.11 11.20
CA GLY A 42 -7.94 22.40 12.63
C GLY A 42 -6.70 21.84 13.35
N THR A 43 -5.70 21.34 12.63
CA THR A 43 -4.40 20.95 13.17
C THR A 43 -3.31 21.93 12.72
N PRO A 44 -2.10 21.92 13.33
CA PRO A 44 -0.96 22.71 12.85
C PRO A 44 -0.52 22.41 11.42
N LEU A 45 -1.05 21.34 10.81
CA LEU A 45 -0.72 20.85 9.46
C LEU A 45 -1.84 21.08 8.46
N GLU A 46 -2.84 21.93 8.78
CA GLU A 46 -3.99 22.16 7.90
C GLU A 46 -3.63 22.72 6.52
N ASP A 47 -2.53 23.45 6.42
CA ASP A 47 -2.02 24.00 5.16
C ASP A 47 -1.02 23.07 4.44
N ALA A 48 -0.75 21.87 4.98
CA ALA A 48 0.20 20.94 4.36
C ALA A 48 -0.27 20.54 2.96
N PRO A 49 0.55 20.76 1.92
CA PRO A 49 0.16 20.51 0.54
C PRO A 49 0.16 19.00 0.25
N VAL A 50 -0.97 18.48 -0.19
CA VAL A 50 -1.17 17.08 -0.54
C VAL A 50 -1.61 16.96 -1.99
N ALA A 51 -1.00 16.05 -2.74
CA ALA A 51 -1.46 15.68 -4.07
C ALA A 51 -2.40 14.46 -3.96
N ARG A 52 -3.65 14.65 -4.38
CA ARG A 52 -4.68 13.62 -4.31
C ARG A 52 -4.75 12.80 -5.59
N LEU A 53 -5.14 11.55 -5.45
CA LEU A 53 -5.44 10.69 -6.59
C LEU A 53 -6.65 11.21 -7.37
N PRO A 54 -6.68 11.05 -8.70
CA PRO A 54 -7.90 11.17 -9.47
C PRO A 54 -8.98 10.22 -8.91
N ALA A 55 -10.24 10.65 -8.98
CA ALA A 55 -11.36 9.81 -8.53
C ALA A 55 -11.48 8.54 -9.38
N PHE A 56 -11.46 7.36 -8.75
CA PHE A 56 -11.69 6.09 -9.41
C PHE A 56 -12.19 5.03 -8.42
N ASP A 57 -12.85 3.98 -8.89
CA ASP A 57 -13.25 2.84 -8.07
C ASP A 57 -12.09 1.82 -7.98
N ALA A 58 -11.20 2.03 -7.01
CA ALA A 58 -10.07 1.13 -6.76
C ALA A 58 -10.55 -0.31 -6.44
N ALA A 59 -11.67 -0.44 -5.75
CA ALA A 59 -12.22 -1.75 -5.37
C ALA A 59 -12.67 -2.60 -6.58
N SER A 60 -13.02 -1.96 -7.70
CA SER A 60 -13.34 -2.67 -8.94
C SER A 60 -12.12 -3.18 -9.70
N ARG A 61 -10.92 -2.73 -9.33
CA ARG A 61 -9.68 -3.04 -10.03
C ARG A 61 -8.80 -4.09 -9.32
N VAL A 62 -9.27 -4.65 -8.21
CA VAL A 62 -8.59 -5.78 -7.56
C VAL A 62 -9.22 -7.10 -7.97
N ALA A 63 -8.44 -8.16 -8.01
CA ALA A 63 -8.88 -9.48 -8.45
C ALA A 63 -10.05 -10.05 -7.62
N ASN A 64 -10.19 -9.65 -6.36
CA ASN A 64 -11.30 -10.04 -5.50
C ASN A 64 -11.78 -8.89 -4.62
N ARG A 65 -12.90 -8.25 -5.01
CA ARG A 65 -13.51 -7.13 -4.28
C ARG A 65 -13.85 -7.44 -2.82
N LYS A 66 -14.11 -8.70 -2.46
CA LYS A 66 -14.44 -9.08 -1.07
C LYS A 66 -13.26 -8.89 -0.11
N MET A 67 -12.04 -8.84 -0.64
CA MET A 67 -10.83 -8.64 0.16
C MET A 67 -10.61 -7.19 0.57
N VAL A 68 -11.25 -6.23 -0.08
CA VAL A 68 -11.09 -4.78 0.19
C VAL A 68 -11.35 -4.42 1.65
N LYS A 69 -12.27 -5.11 2.32
CA LYS A 69 -12.56 -4.89 3.74
C LYS A 69 -11.37 -5.12 4.70
N PHE A 70 -10.34 -5.85 4.25
CA PHE A 70 -9.11 -6.12 5.00
C PHE A 70 -7.97 -5.16 4.64
N MET A 71 -8.17 -4.28 3.66
CA MET A 71 -7.13 -3.44 3.10
C MET A 71 -7.08 -2.07 3.79
N SER A 72 -5.87 -1.61 4.10
CA SER A 72 -5.59 -0.19 4.22
C SER A 72 -5.61 0.45 2.82
N GLU A 73 -5.61 1.77 2.75
CA GLU A 73 -5.54 2.47 1.47
C GLU A 73 -4.27 2.09 0.69
N ALA A 74 -3.11 2.06 1.35
CA ALA A 74 -1.85 1.62 0.73
C ALA A 74 -1.94 0.19 0.19
N ALA A 75 -2.56 -0.74 0.95
CA ALA A 75 -2.75 -2.12 0.49
C ALA A 75 -3.68 -2.20 -0.73
N LEU A 76 -4.74 -1.39 -0.78
CA LEU A 76 -5.66 -1.33 -1.90
C LEU A 76 -4.98 -0.79 -3.15
N LEU A 77 -4.30 0.35 -3.04
CA LEU A 77 -3.60 1.00 -4.17
C LEU A 77 -2.46 0.12 -4.70
N GLY A 78 -1.67 -0.48 -3.78
CA GLY A 78 -0.63 -1.43 -4.14
C GLY A 78 -1.17 -2.67 -4.85
N SER A 79 -2.32 -3.20 -4.40
CA SER A 79 -2.98 -4.33 -5.07
C SER A 79 -3.49 -3.97 -6.47
N VAL A 80 -4.01 -2.76 -6.67
CA VAL A 80 -4.43 -2.28 -8.00
C VAL A 80 -3.23 -2.19 -8.94
N ALA A 81 -2.13 -1.57 -8.49
CA ALA A 81 -0.92 -1.46 -9.30
C ALA A 81 -0.31 -2.83 -9.60
N ALA A 82 -0.21 -3.71 -8.60
CA ALA A 82 0.29 -5.07 -8.79
C ALA A 82 -0.56 -5.87 -9.78
N HIS A 83 -1.89 -5.76 -9.68
CA HIS A 83 -2.81 -6.43 -10.61
C HIS A 83 -2.60 -5.96 -12.07
N GLU A 84 -2.43 -4.66 -12.29
CA GLU A 84 -2.09 -4.13 -13.63
C GLU A 84 -0.77 -4.69 -14.15
N ALA A 85 0.29 -4.67 -13.33
CA ALA A 85 1.61 -5.18 -13.70
C ALA A 85 1.59 -6.68 -14.03
N VAL A 86 0.97 -7.50 -13.17
CA VAL A 86 0.83 -8.95 -13.36
C VAL A 86 0.03 -9.28 -14.60
N THR A 87 -1.08 -8.58 -14.83
CA THR A 87 -1.93 -8.79 -16.02
C THR A 87 -1.20 -8.42 -17.30
N ARG A 88 -0.52 -7.27 -17.33
CA ARG A 88 0.23 -6.80 -18.51
C ARG A 88 1.44 -7.66 -18.84
N SER A 89 2.17 -8.14 -17.83
CA SER A 89 3.32 -9.01 -18.02
C SER A 89 2.96 -10.41 -18.49
N ARG A 90 1.73 -10.85 -18.22
CA ARG A 90 1.29 -12.24 -18.42
C ARG A 90 2.18 -13.25 -17.70
N VAL A 91 2.78 -12.86 -16.60
CA VAL A 91 3.77 -13.65 -15.86
C VAL A 91 3.20 -15.00 -15.39
N ARG A 92 1.93 -15.04 -14.99
CA ARG A 92 1.24 -16.27 -14.57
C ARG A 92 1.03 -17.31 -15.68
N GLU A 93 1.19 -16.93 -16.95
CA GLU A 93 1.13 -17.85 -18.08
C GLU A 93 2.49 -18.45 -18.42
N ARG A 94 3.57 -17.86 -17.86
CA ARG A 94 4.96 -18.20 -18.20
C ARG A 94 5.73 -18.86 -17.06
N CYS A 95 5.36 -18.56 -15.82
CA CYS A 95 6.08 -19.01 -14.63
C CYS A 95 5.12 -19.74 -13.68
N ALA A 96 5.62 -20.81 -13.05
CA ALA A 96 4.88 -21.48 -11.98
C ALA A 96 4.67 -20.53 -10.79
N PRO A 97 3.53 -20.56 -10.10
CA PRO A 97 3.24 -19.68 -8.97
C PRO A 97 4.33 -19.67 -7.89
N GLU A 98 4.95 -20.80 -7.64
CA GLU A 98 6.03 -21.01 -6.66
C GLU A 98 7.35 -20.38 -7.08
N ARG A 99 7.47 -20.01 -8.37
CA ARG A 99 8.65 -19.38 -8.97
C ARG A 99 8.45 -17.89 -9.22
N ILE A 100 7.32 -17.32 -8.76
CA ILE A 100 7.04 -15.88 -8.85
C ILE A 100 7.14 -15.28 -7.44
N GLY A 101 8.20 -14.50 -7.19
CA GLY A 101 8.43 -13.83 -5.91
C GLY A 101 7.68 -12.51 -5.80
N LEU A 102 7.49 -12.04 -4.56
CA LEU A 102 7.00 -10.70 -4.25
C LEU A 102 8.01 -9.94 -3.39
N PHE A 103 8.38 -8.74 -3.82
CA PHE A 103 9.31 -7.85 -3.13
C PHE A 103 8.62 -6.48 -3.02
N ALA A 104 8.08 -6.17 -1.83
CA ALA A 104 7.27 -4.98 -1.66
C ALA A 104 7.83 -4.06 -0.58
N GLY A 105 7.96 -2.78 -0.91
CA GLY A 105 8.23 -1.70 0.03
C GLY A 105 6.92 -1.12 0.54
N THR A 106 6.79 -0.97 1.85
CA THR A 106 5.64 -0.30 2.46
C THR A 106 6.11 0.67 3.52
N GLY A 107 5.46 1.83 3.58
CA GLY A 107 5.68 2.79 4.64
C GLY A 107 4.95 2.42 5.93
N LEU A 108 4.55 3.41 6.69
CA LEU A 108 3.78 3.21 7.91
C LEU A 108 2.39 2.65 7.55
N ALA A 109 2.13 1.42 7.96
CA ALA A 109 0.79 0.86 7.84
C ALA A 109 -0.13 1.55 8.85
N ALA A 110 -1.13 2.24 8.35
CA ALA A 110 -2.08 2.98 9.19
C ALA A 110 -3.51 2.63 8.81
N ALA A 111 -4.35 2.42 9.82
CA ALA A 111 -5.78 2.41 9.65
C ALA A 111 -6.30 3.85 9.51
N ASP A 112 -7.44 4.02 8.87
CA ASP A 112 -8.13 5.31 8.83
C ASP A 112 -8.34 5.87 10.25
N VAL A 113 -8.11 7.17 10.42
CA VAL A 113 -8.26 7.83 11.74
C VAL A 113 -9.66 7.64 12.30
N GLY A 114 -10.68 7.63 11.45
CA GLY A 114 -12.07 7.36 11.86
C GLY A 114 -12.25 5.96 12.45
N GLU A 115 -11.54 4.96 11.93
CA GLU A 115 -11.63 3.57 12.42
C GLU A 115 -10.99 3.38 13.79
N VAL A 116 -9.94 4.14 14.12
CA VAL A 116 -9.25 4.05 15.43
C VAL A 116 -9.76 5.06 16.44
N ARG A 117 -10.47 6.10 16.01
CA ARG A 117 -10.96 7.18 16.88
C ARG A 117 -11.82 6.66 18.03
N ASP A 118 -12.76 5.78 17.74
CA ASP A 118 -13.70 5.28 18.75
C ASP A 118 -13.01 4.32 19.72
N LEU A 119 -12.04 3.55 19.26
CA LEU A 119 -11.14 2.78 20.13
C LEU A 119 -10.42 3.70 21.11
N ILE A 120 -9.77 4.75 20.62
CA ILE A 120 -9.03 5.69 21.48
C ILE A 120 -9.97 6.39 22.45
N ARG A 121 -11.08 6.97 22.00
CA ARG A 121 -12.04 7.70 22.84
C ARG A 121 -12.59 6.83 23.97
N ASN A 122 -12.91 5.57 23.69
CA ASN A 122 -13.40 4.65 24.69
C ASN A 122 -12.30 4.11 25.63
N SER A 123 -11.04 4.39 25.33
CA SER A 123 -9.89 4.00 26.15
C SER A 123 -9.36 5.14 27.02
N LEU A 124 -9.97 6.32 26.99
CA LEU A 124 -9.57 7.45 27.82
C LEU A 124 -10.26 7.39 29.18
N ASP A 125 -9.53 7.76 30.24
CA ASP A 125 -10.08 7.99 31.57
C ASP A 125 -10.75 9.38 31.68
N PRO A 126 -11.37 9.74 32.83
CA PRO A 126 -12.01 11.04 33.00
C PRO A 126 -11.05 12.25 32.86
N ASP A 127 -9.76 12.04 33.10
CA ASP A 127 -8.71 13.06 32.98
C ASP A 127 -8.15 13.16 31.54
N GLY A 128 -8.66 12.31 30.61
CA GLY A 128 -8.23 12.29 29.22
C GLY A 128 -6.97 11.44 28.95
N ASN A 129 -6.48 10.68 29.93
CA ASN A 129 -5.33 9.82 29.74
C ASN A 129 -5.71 8.45 29.20
N PHE A 130 -4.86 7.90 28.33
CA PHE A 130 -5.08 6.56 27.79
C PHE A 130 -4.89 5.48 28.87
N SER A 131 -5.86 4.56 28.96
CA SER A 131 -5.88 3.46 29.92
C SER A 131 -5.98 2.11 29.22
N CYS A 132 -4.95 1.26 29.39
CA CYS A 132 -4.98 -0.13 28.88
C CYS A 132 -6.14 -0.95 29.48
N ARG A 133 -6.55 -0.67 30.74
CA ARG A 133 -7.73 -1.32 31.33
C ARG A 133 -8.99 -0.97 30.55
N LEU A 134 -9.22 0.33 30.28
CA LEU A 134 -10.39 0.78 29.52
C LEU A 134 -10.34 0.33 28.07
N LEU A 135 -9.15 0.21 27.48
CA LEU A 135 -8.97 -0.39 26.16
C LEU A 135 -9.54 -1.82 26.14
N GLY A 136 -9.16 -2.65 27.11
CA GLY A 136 -9.65 -4.03 27.20
C GLY A 136 -11.15 -4.14 27.51
N GLU A 137 -11.66 -3.29 28.42
CA GLU A 137 -13.06 -3.33 28.88
C GLU A 137 -14.06 -2.82 27.82
N ARG A 138 -13.73 -1.77 27.08
CA ARG A 138 -14.65 -1.11 26.16
C ARG A 138 -14.05 -0.61 24.84
N GLY A 139 -12.76 -0.26 24.83
CA GLY A 139 -12.09 0.28 23.63
C GLY A 139 -12.08 -0.71 22.46
N LEU A 140 -11.68 -1.96 22.72
CA LEU A 140 -11.66 -3.00 21.68
C LEU A 140 -13.05 -3.33 21.14
N ALA A 141 -14.08 -3.31 21.99
CA ALA A 141 -15.45 -3.56 21.58
C ALA A 141 -16.05 -2.41 20.73
N ALA A 142 -15.49 -1.21 20.83
CA ALA A 142 -15.92 -0.03 20.09
C ALA A 142 -15.32 0.06 18.69
N THR A 143 -14.43 -0.84 18.29
CA THR A 143 -13.77 -0.81 16.99
C THR A 143 -14.07 -2.04 16.14
N ASN A 144 -13.92 -1.89 14.82
CA ASN A 144 -14.04 -3.02 13.92
C ASN A 144 -12.82 -3.97 14.10
N PRO A 145 -13.01 -5.26 14.43
CA PRO A 145 -11.89 -6.21 14.58
C PRO A 145 -10.97 -6.30 13.35
N LEU A 146 -11.49 -5.97 12.16
CA LEU A 146 -10.70 -5.99 10.92
C LEU A 146 -9.64 -4.88 10.84
N VAL A 147 -9.71 -3.87 11.72
CA VAL A 147 -8.71 -2.79 11.75
C VAL A 147 -7.29 -3.35 12.00
N SER A 148 -7.19 -4.45 12.75
CA SER A 148 -5.90 -5.12 12.99
C SER A 148 -5.18 -5.54 11.71
N PHE A 149 -5.91 -5.94 10.66
CA PHE A 149 -5.32 -6.28 9.37
C PHE A 149 -4.78 -5.05 8.62
N LYS A 150 -5.38 -3.89 8.86
CA LYS A 150 -5.00 -2.64 8.16
C LYS A 150 -3.73 -2.00 8.72
N ILE A 151 -3.43 -2.24 10.00
CA ILE A 151 -2.26 -1.68 10.68
C ILE A 151 -1.01 -2.56 10.62
N LEU A 152 -1.10 -3.77 10.11
CA LEU A 152 0.04 -4.67 9.98
C LEU A 152 0.84 -4.35 8.71
N ALA A 153 2.12 -4.03 8.88
CA ALA A 153 3.00 -3.63 7.79
C ALA A 153 3.17 -4.70 6.68
N ASN A 154 2.98 -5.98 7.03
CA ASN A 154 3.06 -7.08 6.06
C ASN A 154 1.78 -7.28 5.23
N MET A 155 0.66 -6.73 5.64
CA MET A 155 -0.63 -6.98 4.97
C MET A 155 -0.68 -6.51 3.51
N PRO A 156 -0.10 -5.36 3.11
CA PRO A 156 -0.09 -4.98 1.70
C PRO A 156 0.52 -6.08 0.81
N GLY A 157 1.68 -6.61 1.18
CA GLY A 157 2.32 -7.69 0.42
C GLY A 157 1.55 -9.01 0.50
N CYS A 158 1.07 -9.40 1.69
CA CYS A 158 0.27 -10.61 1.86
C CYS A 158 -0.99 -10.59 0.97
N LEU A 159 -1.67 -9.44 0.88
CA LEU A 159 -2.86 -9.30 0.07
C LEU A 159 -2.55 -9.35 -1.43
N VAL A 160 -1.46 -8.72 -1.87
CA VAL A 160 -0.98 -8.84 -3.27
C VAL A 160 -0.69 -10.31 -3.60
N SER A 161 0.10 -11.01 -2.77
CA SER A 161 0.42 -12.43 -3.01
C SER A 161 -0.84 -13.29 -3.10
N LEU A 162 -1.79 -13.08 -2.19
CA LEU A 162 -3.05 -13.83 -2.16
C LEU A 162 -3.92 -13.56 -3.40
N LEU A 163 -4.06 -12.28 -3.78
CA LEU A 163 -4.92 -11.87 -4.91
C LEU A 163 -4.36 -12.31 -6.26
N GLU A 164 -3.04 -12.24 -6.40
CA GLU A 164 -2.36 -12.57 -7.66
C GLU A 164 -1.90 -14.03 -7.72
N GLY A 165 -2.08 -14.81 -6.64
CA GLY A 165 -1.70 -16.21 -6.58
C GLY A 165 -0.20 -16.44 -6.62
N LEU A 166 0.61 -15.49 -6.08
CA LEU A 166 2.05 -15.59 -6.01
C LEU A 166 2.44 -16.48 -4.82
N ARG A 167 3.27 -17.50 -5.05
CA ARG A 167 3.65 -18.49 -4.03
C ARG A 167 5.16 -18.63 -3.85
N GLY A 168 5.94 -17.84 -4.56
CA GLY A 168 7.38 -17.74 -4.40
C GLY A 168 7.79 -16.98 -3.13
N PRO A 169 9.08 -16.78 -2.91
CA PRO A 169 9.60 -15.97 -1.82
C PRO A 169 8.92 -14.61 -1.74
N SER A 170 8.59 -14.17 -0.53
CA SER A 170 7.92 -12.90 -0.30
C SER A 170 8.67 -12.09 0.75
N TYR A 171 9.14 -10.92 0.37
CA TYR A 171 9.90 -10.01 1.22
C TYR A 171 9.23 -8.65 1.31
N LEU A 172 9.21 -8.10 2.51
CA LEU A 172 8.68 -6.79 2.81
C LEU A 172 9.75 -5.90 3.40
N PHE A 173 9.90 -4.73 2.81
CA PHE A 173 10.86 -3.72 3.20
C PHE A 173 10.09 -2.57 3.85
N THR A 174 10.40 -2.30 5.11
CA THR A 174 9.68 -1.30 5.94
C THR A 174 10.53 -0.17 6.49
N PRO A 175 11.74 0.12 5.99
CA PRO A 175 12.37 1.38 6.36
C PRO A 175 11.57 2.54 5.75
N TRP A 176 11.63 3.68 6.36
CA TRP A 176 10.88 4.88 5.98
C TRP A 176 11.17 5.38 4.58
N GLU A 177 12.42 5.31 4.18
CA GLU A 177 12.90 5.80 2.90
C GLU A 177 13.65 4.70 2.16
N GLY A 178 13.51 4.68 0.84
CA GLY A 178 14.20 3.71 0.00
C GLY A 178 13.62 2.30 0.00
N GLN A 179 12.53 2.02 0.74
CA GLN A 179 11.94 0.67 0.80
C GLN A 179 11.56 0.13 -0.58
N ALA A 180 11.01 0.96 -1.46
CA ALA A 180 10.67 0.55 -2.83
C ALA A 180 11.94 0.28 -3.66
N ALA A 181 12.99 1.07 -3.48
CA ALA A 181 14.27 0.85 -4.15
C ALA A 181 14.95 -0.43 -3.66
N ALA A 182 14.90 -0.70 -2.35
CA ALA A 182 15.40 -1.96 -1.77
C ALA A 182 14.63 -3.17 -2.32
N ALA A 183 13.30 -3.07 -2.42
CA ALA A 183 12.46 -4.11 -3.00
C ALA A 183 12.82 -4.40 -4.46
N LEU A 184 13.03 -3.35 -5.28
CA LEU A 184 13.46 -3.50 -6.67
C LEU A 184 14.86 -4.12 -6.80
N ALA A 185 15.81 -3.69 -5.96
CA ALA A 185 17.17 -4.22 -5.99
C ALA A 185 17.20 -5.70 -5.62
N GLU A 186 16.46 -6.09 -4.58
CA GLU A 186 16.41 -7.49 -4.12
C GLU A 186 15.65 -8.38 -5.13
N ALA A 187 14.58 -7.88 -5.73
CA ALA A 187 13.88 -8.59 -6.80
C ALA A 187 14.78 -8.84 -8.01
N TRP A 188 15.56 -7.82 -8.40
CA TRP A 188 16.54 -7.96 -9.48
C TRP A 188 17.58 -9.03 -9.15
N ARG A 189 18.12 -9.02 -7.93
CA ARG A 189 19.08 -10.04 -7.45
C ARG A 189 18.48 -11.43 -7.50
N ALA A 190 17.29 -11.63 -6.93
CA ALA A 190 16.63 -12.91 -6.88
C ALA A 190 16.35 -13.53 -8.26
N VAL A 191 15.97 -12.70 -9.25
CA VAL A 191 15.81 -13.16 -10.64
C VAL A 191 17.17 -13.43 -11.28
N ALA A 192 18.15 -12.53 -11.10
CA ALA A 192 19.49 -12.66 -11.69
C ALA A 192 20.24 -13.91 -11.19
N GLU A 193 20.03 -14.29 -9.93
CA GLU A 193 20.63 -15.47 -9.31
C GLU A 193 19.81 -16.77 -9.52
N GLY A 194 18.64 -16.66 -10.16
CA GLY A 194 17.76 -17.81 -10.41
C GLY A 194 17.02 -18.32 -9.18
N GLU A 195 16.94 -17.53 -8.13
CA GLU A 195 16.13 -17.84 -6.94
C GLU A 195 14.64 -17.92 -7.31
N VAL A 196 14.20 -17.00 -8.18
CA VAL A 196 12.87 -16.99 -8.80
C VAL A 196 12.97 -16.81 -10.32
N ASP A 197 11.94 -17.20 -11.05
CA ASP A 197 11.88 -17.00 -12.51
C ASP A 197 11.33 -15.63 -12.87
N ALA A 198 10.51 -15.07 -11.98
CA ALA A 198 9.98 -13.72 -12.09
C ALA A 198 9.71 -13.13 -10.70
N ALA A 199 9.64 -11.81 -10.64
CA ALA A 199 9.32 -11.10 -9.41
C ALA A 199 8.31 -9.97 -9.68
N VAL A 200 7.35 -9.81 -8.78
CA VAL A 200 6.56 -8.59 -8.65
C VAL A 200 7.26 -7.72 -7.62
N ALA A 201 7.67 -6.52 -8.02
CA ALA A 201 8.45 -5.65 -7.15
C ALA A 201 7.95 -4.20 -7.22
N GLY A 202 7.97 -3.51 -6.10
CA GLY A 202 7.58 -2.11 -6.03
C GLY A 202 7.29 -1.62 -4.62
N GLY A 203 6.60 -0.50 -4.52
CA GLY A 203 6.20 0.07 -3.25
C GLY A 203 4.77 0.57 -3.27
N ALA A 204 4.14 0.56 -2.10
CA ALA A 204 2.83 1.15 -1.89
C ALA A 204 2.81 1.87 -0.53
N ASP A 205 2.42 3.14 -0.57
CA ASP A 205 2.31 3.97 0.61
C ASP A 205 1.24 5.03 0.43
N THR A 206 0.76 5.58 1.53
CA THR A 206 -0.16 6.72 1.59
C THR A 206 0.42 7.80 2.49
N PRO A 207 1.40 8.59 1.99
CA PRO A 207 2.09 9.59 2.79
C PRO A 207 1.17 10.73 3.27
N ALA A 208 0.01 10.90 2.66
CA ALA A 208 -1.00 11.89 3.06
C ALA A 208 -1.85 11.47 4.27
N HIS A 209 -1.44 10.48 5.03
CA HIS A 209 -2.11 10.08 6.26
C HIS A 209 -1.64 10.95 7.45
N PRO A 210 -2.53 11.41 8.36
CA PRO A 210 -2.15 12.24 9.50
C PRO A 210 -0.99 11.67 10.33
N ALA A 211 -0.93 10.35 10.50
CA ALA A 211 0.17 9.71 11.24
C ALA A 211 1.54 9.87 10.57
N THR A 212 1.61 10.03 9.26
CA THR A 212 2.88 10.20 8.53
C THR A 212 3.41 11.62 8.58
N PHE A 213 2.57 12.61 8.90
CA PHE A 213 3.01 14.00 9.08
C PHE A 213 3.61 14.28 10.46
N VAL A 214 3.53 13.33 11.40
CA VAL A 214 3.99 13.49 12.78
C VAL A 214 5.41 12.92 12.98
N TYR A 215 5.92 12.23 12.01
CA TYR A 215 7.25 11.65 11.96
C TYR A 215 8.08 12.34 10.87
#